data_0114a1a3988170f6baeadc107693c413
#
_entry.id   0114a1a3988170f6baeadc107693c413
#
_cell.length_a   1.000
_cell.length_b   1.000
_cell.length_c   1.000
_cell.angle_alpha   90.00
_cell.angle_beta   90.00
_cell.angle_gamma   90.00
#
_symmetry.space_group_name_H-M   'P 1'
#
loop_
_entity.id
_entity.type
_entity.pdbx_description
1 polymer ?
#
loop_
_entity_poly.entity_id
_entity_poly.type
_entity_poly.pdbx_seq_one_letter_code
_entity_poly.pdbx_strand_id
1 'polypeptide(L)'
;MKKNSQGFSLIEVLVTIVLTTVGILGMVALQSKSIQYTQDAVNRNTAIALTNELVEIMRANRDELFTKKPPLEPMYSQLADTSVFYKASGAFDFTVADCTAGRAQTAKQQAGCWLRKAQGILPGASEAAISAKFMVCPSFKLKSSGEPECAGGSYKGSTMAIQLAWRSKEKVCGPNSNTDICTYTTRVEL
;
A
#
# COMPACT_ATOMS: atom_id res chain seq x y z
N MET A 1 -38.97 -61.35 17.15
CA MET A 1 -38.22 -60.22 17.79
C MET A 1 -38.88 -58.92 17.35
N LYS A 2 -39.58 -58.20 18.26
CA LYS A 2 -40.15 -56.87 17.99
C LYS A 2 -39.05 -55.84 18.04
N LYS A 3 -38.70 -55.20 16.94
CA LYS A 3 -37.83 -54.02 16.91
C LYS A 3 -38.62 -52.84 17.51
N ASN A 4 -38.19 -52.36 18.66
CA ASN A 4 -38.70 -51.10 19.21
C ASN A 4 -38.13 -49.95 18.33
N SER A 5 -38.94 -49.33 17.51
CA SER A 5 -38.62 -48.08 16.88
C SER A 5 -38.79 -46.96 17.93
N GLN A 6 -37.70 -46.47 18.44
CA GLN A 6 -37.68 -45.25 19.29
C GLN A 6 -37.84 -44.06 18.33
N GLY A 7 -38.94 -43.32 18.48
CA GLY A 7 -39.16 -42.06 17.76
C GLY A 7 -38.39 -40.92 18.40
N PHE A 8 -37.85 -40.01 17.61
CA PHE A 8 -37.24 -38.75 18.09
C PHE A 8 -38.25 -37.90 18.85
N SER A 9 -37.82 -37.38 19.99
CA SER A 9 -38.59 -36.42 20.77
C SER A 9 -38.63 -35.05 20.04
N LEU A 10 -39.77 -34.40 20.05
CA LEU A 10 -39.94 -33.06 19.43
C LEU A 10 -38.96 -32.02 20.06
N ILE A 11 -38.67 -32.16 21.36
CA ILE A 11 -37.71 -31.31 22.05
C ILE A 11 -36.24 -31.56 21.58
N GLU A 12 -35.88 -32.76 21.22
CA GLU A 12 -34.56 -33.12 20.73
C GLU A 12 -34.29 -32.47 19.37
N VAL A 13 -35.29 -32.47 18.47
CA VAL A 13 -35.19 -31.78 17.19
C VAL A 13 -35.10 -30.26 17.39
N LEU A 14 -35.87 -29.70 18.33
CA LEU A 14 -35.85 -28.27 18.58
C LEU A 14 -34.49 -27.81 19.14
N VAL A 15 -33.93 -28.55 20.11
CA VAL A 15 -32.61 -28.27 20.68
C VAL A 15 -31.52 -28.41 19.62
N THR A 16 -31.57 -29.42 18.78
CA THR A 16 -30.55 -29.61 17.72
C THR A 16 -30.58 -28.48 16.71
N ILE A 17 -31.76 -27.98 16.28
CA ILE A 17 -31.86 -26.83 15.39
C ILE A 17 -31.30 -25.59 16.04
N VAL A 18 -31.61 -25.31 17.31
CA VAL A 18 -31.07 -24.14 18.02
C VAL A 18 -29.54 -24.21 18.10
N LEU A 19 -28.97 -25.36 18.50
CA LEU A 19 -27.51 -25.53 18.60
C LEU A 19 -26.83 -25.40 17.25
N THR A 20 -27.39 -25.98 16.19
CA THR A 20 -26.80 -25.85 14.84
C THR A 20 -26.88 -24.44 14.30
N THR A 21 -27.95 -23.70 14.52
CA THR A 21 -28.08 -22.30 14.08
C THR A 21 -27.06 -21.40 14.79
N VAL A 22 -26.86 -21.54 16.11
CA VAL A 22 -25.85 -20.81 16.86
C VAL A 22 -24.43 -21.14 16.35
N GLY A 23 -24.16 -22.41 16.08
CA GLY A 23 -22.88 -22.86 15.52
C GLY A 23 -22.58 -22.25 14.16
N ILE A 24 -23.58 -22.24 13.25
CA ILE A 24 -23.44 -21.64 11.92
C ILE A 24 -23.21 -20.12 12.01
N LEU A 25 -23.98 -19.42 12.86
CA LEU A 25 -23.80 -17.97 13.05
C LEU A 25 -22.39 -17.62 13.55
N GLY A 26 -21.86 -18.42 14.49
CA GLY A 26 -20.48 -18.26 14.97
C GLY A 26 -19.45 -18.45 13.86
N MET A 27 -19.62 -19.45 13.00
CA MET A 27 -18.75 -19.72 11.86
C MET A 27 -18.76 -18.57 10.84
N VAL A 28 -19.94 -18.03 10.52
CA VAL A 28 -20.09 -16.90 9.58
C VAL A 28 -19.38 -15.64 10.13
N ALA A 29 -19.48 -15.37 11.42
CA ALA A 29 -18.79 -14.25 12.06
C ALA A 29 -17.24 -14.36 11.92
N LEU A 30 -16.68 -15.55 12.14
CA LEU A 30 -15.25 -15.82 11.98
C LEU A 30 -14.80 -15.69 10.53
N GLN A 31 -15.61 -16.18 9.56
CA GLN A 31 -15.30 -16.05 8.14
C GLN A 31 -15.25 -14.58 7.70
N SER A 32 -16.17 -13.75 8.18
CA SER A 32 -16.18 -12.32 7.88
C SER A 32 -14.87 -11.64 8.32
N LYS A 33 -14.39 -11.93 9.53
CA LYS A 33 -13.11 -11.41 10.02
C LYS A 33 -11.91 -11.92 9.21
N SER A 34 -11.90 -13.20 8.85
CA SER A 34 -10.84 -13.79 8.01
C SER A 34 -10.74 -13.10 6.65
N ILE A 35 -11.86 -12.80 5.99
CA ILE A 35 -11.89 -12.08 4.72
C ILE A 35 -11.28 -10.68 4.85
N GLN A 36 -11.58 -9.96 5.92
CA GLN A 36 -11.05 -8.62 6.16
C GLN A 36 -9.52 -8.61 6.31
N TYR A 37 -8.96 -9.52 7.10
CA TYR A 37 -7.51 -9.66 7.22
C TYR A 37 -6.84 -10.06 5.91
N THR A 38 -7.49 -10.92 5.12
CA THR A 38 -6.99 -11.30 3.80
C THR A 38 -6.96 -10.11 2.85
N GLN A 39 -8.00 -9.26 2.85
CA GLN A 39 -8.02 -8.05 2.02
C GLN A 39 -6.89 -7.09 2.37
N ASP A 40 -6.60 -6.87 3.64
CA ASP A 40 -5.48 -6.02 4.06
C ASP A 40 -4.13 -6.60 3.65
N ALA A 41 -3.94 -7.90 3.78
CA ALA A 41 -2.74 -8.58 3.30
C ALA A 41 -2.56 -8.41 1.78
N VAL A 42 -3.64 -8.53 1.00
CA VAL A 42 -3.65 -8.30 -0.44
C VAL A 42 -3.29 -6.85 -0.77
N ASN A 43 -3.90 -5.87 -0.09
CA ASN A 43 -3.60 -4.45 -0.30
C ASN A 43 -2.12 -4.14 0.00
N ARG A 44 -1.58 -4.70 1.07
CA ARG A 44 -0.17 -4.55 1.41
C ARG A 44 0.75 -5.16 0.35
N ASN A 45 0.46 -6.37 -0.13
CA ASN A 45 1.22 -6.99 -1.21
C ASN A 45 1.12 -6.19 -2.51
N THR A 46 -0.04 -5.62 -2.79
CA THR A 46 -0.24 -4.71 -3.93
C THR A 46 0.60 -3.45 -3.79
N ALA A 47 0.67 -2.85 -2.60
CA ALA A 47 1.52 -1.69 -2.34
C ALA A 47 3.01 -2.03 -2.53
N ILE A 48 3.45 -3.22 -2.11
CA ILE A 48 4.81 -3.72 -2.34
C ILE A 48 5.09 -3.83 -3.85
N ALA A 49 4.18 -4.46 -4.60
CA ALA A 49 4.32 -4.62 -6.05
C ALA A 49 4.38 -3.27 -6.77
N LEU A 50 3.51 -2.32 -6.41
CA LEU A 50 3.51 -0.96 -6.96
C LEU A 50 4.79 -0.19 -6.60
N THR A 51 5.31 -0.38 -5.41
CA THR A 51 6.59 0.21 -5.00
C THR A 51 7.74 -0.33 -5.84
N ASN A 52 7.81 -1.64 -6.04
CA ASN A 52 8.84 -2.25 -6.89
C ASN A 52 8.75 -1.76 -8.33
N GLU A 53 7.53 -1.63 -8.88
CA GLU A 53 7.31 -1.06 -10.22
C GLU A 53 7.80 0.39 -10.31
N LEU A 54 7.52 1.22 -9.28
CA LEU A 54 8.03 2.59 -9.23
C LEU A 54 9.56 2.63 -9.18
N VAL A 55 10.18 1.75 -8.41
CA VAL A 55 11.64 1.62 -8.34
C VAL A 55 12.24 1.30 -9.71
N GLU A 56 11.63 0.39 -10.47
CA GLU A 56 12.08 0.07 -11.82
C GLU A 56 11.91 1.25 -12.79
N ILE A 57 10.79 1.99 -12.69
CA ILE A 57 10.61 3.23 -13.46
C ILE A 57 11.68 4.26 -13.12
N MET A 58 12.00 4.43 -11.83
CA MET A 58 13.06 5.34 -11.38
C MET A 58 14.42 4.90 -11.89
N ARG A 59 14.75 3.61 -11.82
CA ARG A 59 16.01 3.06 -12.35
C ARG A 59 16.15 3.24 -13.86
N ALA A 60 15.04 3.13 -14.59
CA ALA A 60 15.03 3.38 -16.04
C ALA A 60 15.24 4.86 -16.40
N ASN A 61 14.93 5.77 -15.46
CA ASN A 61 15.02 7.22 -15.63
C ASN A 61 16.06 7.84 -14.68
N ARG A 62 17.25 7.23 -14.55
CA ARG A 62 18.31 7.70 -13.64
C ARG A 62 18.68 9.16 -13.85
N ASP A 63 18.51 9.65 -15.06
CA ASP A 63 18.75 11.02 -15.45
C ASP A 63 17.87 12.04 -14.72
N GLU A 64 16.68 11.64 -14.31
CA GLU A 64 15.77 12.46 -13.53
C GLU A 64 16.03 12.35 -12.02
N LEU A 65 16.78 11.34 -11.59
CA LEU A 65 17.00 11.08 -10.17
C LEU A 65 18.26 11.74 -9.62
N PHE A 66 19.33 11.78 -10.41
CA PHE A 66 20.65 12.17 -9.94
C PHE A 66 21.14 13.45 -10.60
N THR A 67 21.73 14.36 -9.79
CA THR A 67 22.33 15.60 -10.29
C THR A 67 23.65 15.38 -11.02
N LYS A 68 24.36 14.29 -10.71
CA LYS A 68 25.65 13.94 -11.32
C LYS A 68 25.57 12.62 -12.06
N LYS A 69 26.02 12.62 -13.31
CA LYS A 69 25.95 11.48 -14.23
C LYS A 69 27.27 11.23 -14.92
N PRO A 70 27.75 10.00 -14.96
CA PRO A 70 27.49 8.92 -14.00
C PRO A 70 27.84 9.38 -12.60
N PRO A 71 27.35 8.73 -11.54
CA PRO A 71 27.72 9.10 -10.19
C PRO A 71 29.26 9.06 -10.07
N LEU A 72 29.88 10.20 -9.75
CA LEU A 72 31.32 10.32 -9.64
C LEU A 72 31.88 9.46 -8.50
N GLU A 73 31.02 9.21 -7.50
CA GLU A 73 31.33 8.33 -6.38
C GLU A 73 30.08 7.50 -6.03
N PRO A 74 30.20 6.16 -5.86
CA PRO A 74 29.03 5.28 -5.67
C PRO A 74 28.17 5.62 -4.46
N MET A 75 28.69 6.35 -3.48
CA MET A 75 28.02 6.66 -2.22
C MET A 75 27.44 8.08 -2.14
N TYR A 76 27.68 8.92 -3.16
CA TYR A 76 27.33 10.35 -3.12
C TYR A 76 26.60 10.83 -4.38
N SER A 77 25.82 9.95 -4.98
CA SER A 77 24.90 10.34 -6.06
C SER A 77 23.82 11.23 -5.47
N GLN A 78 24.01 12.55 -5.52
CA GLN A 78 23.00 13.49 -5.03
C GLN A 78 21.70 13.29 -5.80
N LEU A 79 20.63 12.97 -5.06
CA LEU A 79 19.28 12.95 -5.64
C LEU A 79 18.92 14.38 -6.05
N ALA A 80 18.38 14.52 -7.26
CA ALA A 80 17.99 15.81 -7.79
C ALA A 80 16.77 16.34 -7.03
N ASP A 81 16.86 17.49 -6.39
CA ASP A 81 15.75 18.13 -5.69
C ASP A 81 14.60 18.48 -6.64
N THR A 82 14.90 18.59 -7.93
CA THR A 82 13.95 18.87 -9.01
C THR A 82 13.42 17.62 -9.71
N SER A 83 13.74 16.43 -9.20
CA SER A 83 13.24 15.19 -9.79
C SER A 83 11.71 15.14 -9.79
N VAL A 84 11.14 14.75 -10.92
CA VAL A 84 9.68 14.54 -11.05
C VAL A 84 9.15 13.51 -10.05
N PHE A 85 9.99 12.58 -9.59
CA PHE A 85 9.62 11.56 -8.62
C PHE A 85 9.60 12.06 -7.18
N TYR A 86 10.24 13.19 -6.88
CA TYR A 86 10.37 13.67 -5.52
C TYR A 86 9.05 14.22 -4.97
N LYS A 87 8.63 13.73 -3.81
CA LYS A 87 7.49 14.22 -3.06
C LYS A 87 7.72 14.00 -1.57
N ALA A 88 8.09 15.05 -0.86
CA ALA A 88 8.18 15.03 0.60
C ALA A 88 6.83 15.39 1.27
N SER A 89 6.04 16.24 0.61
CA SER A 89 4.71 16.67 1.06
C SER A 89 3.94 17.25 -0.14
N GLY A 90 2.63 17.42 -0.01
CA GLY A 90 1.80 18.00 -1.05
C GLY A 90 1.48 17.05 -2.20
N ALA A 91 1.57 17.52 -3.45
CA ALA A 91 1.30 16.75 -4.66
C ALA A 91 2.61 16.35 -5.37
N PHE A 92 2.56 15.32 -6.20
CA PHE A 92 3.63 15.03 -7.16
C PHE A 92 3.63 16.06 -8.29
N ASP A 93 4.77 16.22 -8.97
CA ASP A 93 4.85 17.04 -10.20
C ASP A 93 4.19 16.37 -11.41
N PHE A 94 3.73 15.14 -11.25
CA PHE A 94 2.96 14.40 -12.24
C PHE A 94 1.56 14.07 -11.72
N THR A 95 0.63 13.91 -12.64
CA THR A 95 -0.78 13.62 -12.39
C THR A 95 -1.21 12.40 -13.21
N VAL A 96 -2.39 11.87 -12.92
CA VAL A 96 -2.99 10.81 -13.75
C VAL A 96 -3.26 11.25 -15.19
N ALA A 97 -3.38 12.55 -15.44
CA ALA A 97 -3.56 13.11 -16.78
C ALA A 97 -2.28 13.01 -17.64
N ASP A 98 -1.10 12.96 -17.00
CA ASP A 98 0.17 12.78 -17.72
C ASP A 98 0.29 11.37 -18.34
N CYS A 99 -0.51 10.41 -17.90
CA CYS A 99 -0.62 9.10 -18.54
C CYS A 99 -1.43 9.18 -19.83
N THR A 100 -0.77 9.48 -20.93
CA THR A 100 -1.38 9.55 -22.25
C THR A 100 -1.64 8.16 -22.85
N ALA A 101 -2.59 8.10 -23.79
CA ALA A 101 -2.81 6.88 -24.57
C ALA A 101 -1.59 6.62 -25.48
N GLY A 102 -1.05 5.39 -25.40
CA GLY A 102 0.14 5.00 -26.12
C GLY A 102 1.30 4.63 -25.21
N ARG A 103 2.51 4.54 -25.78
CA ARG A 103 3.72 4.20 -25.01
C ARG A 103 4.21 5.45 -24.27
N ALA A 104 4.26 5.38 -22.93
CA ALA A 104 4.85 6.44 -22.11
C ALA A 104 6.37 6.54 -22.38
N GLN A 105 6.81 7.69 -22.89
CA GLN A 105 8.20 7.91 -23.33
C GLN A 105 9.01 8.70 -22.29
N THR A 106 8.37 9.59 -21.55
CA THR A 106 9.05 10.43 -20.55
C THR A 106 8.86 9.87 -19.14
N ALA A 107 9.79 10.19 -18.23
CA ALA A 107 9.69 9.85 -16.80
C ALA A 107 8.35 10.33 -16.20
N LYS A 108 7.91 11.54 -16.54
CA LYS A 108 6.64 12.12 -16.10
C LYS A 108 5.44 11.31 -16.56
N GLN A 109 5.43 10.86 -17.82
CA GLN A 109 4.35 10.03 -18.37
C GLN A 109 4.32 8.65 -17.70
N GLN A 110 5.48 8.02 -17.52
CA GLN A 110 5.59 6.72 -16.86
C GLN A 110 5.10 6.81 -15.40
N ALA A 111 5.53 7.84 -14.67
CA ALA A 111 5.08 8.09 -13.31
C ALA A 111 3.58 8.39 -13.22
N GLY A 112 3.03 9.15 -14.18
CA GLY A 112 1.59 9.42 -14.27
C GLY A 112 0.77 8.15 -14.53
N CYS A 113 1.25 7.25 -15.38
CA CYS A 113 0.59 5.96 -15.63
C CYS A 113 0.68 5.05 -14.41
N TRP A 114 1.81 5.04 -13.73
CA TRP A 114 1.96 4.35 -12.46
C TRP A 114 0.98 4.90 -11.40
N LEU A 115 0.87 6.22 -11.27
CA LEU A 115 -0.08 6.84 -10.32
C LEU A 115 -1.53 6.48 -10.64
N ARG A 116 -1.92 6.49 -11.92
CA ARG A 116 -3.26 6.05 -12.35
C ARG A 116 -3.53 4.61 -11.94
N LYS A 117 -2.56 3.72 -12.13
CA LYS A 117 -2.64 2.33 -11.71
C LYS A 117 -2.75 2.20 -10.19
N ALA A 118 -1.91 2.91 -9.43
CA ALA A 118 -1.92 2.90 -7.98
C ALA A 118 -3.28 3.37 -7.42
N GLN A 119 -3.82 4.47 -7.96
CA GLN A 119 -5.13 5.00 -7.55
C GLN A 119 -6.30 4.09 -7.95
N GLY A 120 -6.16 3.31 -9.02
CA GLY A 120 -7.19 2.37 -9.47
C GLY A 120 -7.22 1.06 -8.67
N ILE A 121 -6.10 0.65 -8.08
CA ILE A 121 -5.96 -0.64 -7.41
C ILE A 121 -6.01 -0.51 -5.88
N LEU A 122 -5.36 0.50 -5.31
CA LEU A 122 -5.34 0.71 -3.86
C LEU A 122 -6.63 1.41 -3.40
N PRO A 123 -7.34 0.85 -2.41
CA PRO A 123 -8.60 1.43 -1.93
C PRO A 123 -8.42 2.86 -1.42
N GLY A 124 -9.22 3.78 -1.96
CA GLY A 124 -9.24 5.18 -1.55
C GLY A 124 -8.00 6.00 -1.95
N ALA A 125 -7.04 5.45 -2.70
CA ALA A 125 -5.80 6.14 -3.07
C ALA A 125 -6.00 7.39 -3.94
N SER A 126 -7.15 7.54 -4.58
CA SER A 126 -7.55 8.76 -5.32
C SER A 126 -8.05 9.89 -4.40
N GLU A 127 -8.40 9.59 -3.14
CA GLU A 127 -8.84 10.60 -2.17
C GLU A 127 -7.66 11.48 -1.74
N ALA A 128 -7.88 12.80 -1.62
CA ALA A 128 -6.83 13.76 -1.28
C ALA A 128 -6.12 13.42 0.04
N ALA A 129 -6.87 12.97 1.06
CA ALA A 129 -6.31 12.60 2.37
C ALA A 129 -5.35 11.41 2.30
N ILE A 130 -5.61 10.44 1.42
CA ILE A 130 -4.78 9.24 1.23
C ILE A 130 -3.65 9.54 0.25
N SER A 131 -3.95 10.20 -0.86
CA SER A 131 -2.94 10.63 -1.83
C SER A 131 -1.87 11.53 -1.20
N ALA A 132 -2.24 12.39 -0.23
CA ALA A 132 -1.30 13.21 0.51
C ALA A 132 -0.27 12.40 1.32
N LYS A 133 -0.59 11.15 1.67
CA LYS A 133 0.31 10.22 2.38
C LYS A 133 1.28 9.47 1.48
N PHE A 134 1.12 9.58 0.15
CA PHE A 134 2.13 9.06 -0.77
C PHE A 134 3.37 9.93 -0.68
N MET A 135 4.52 9.33 -0.48
CA MET A 135 5.80 10.03 -0.35
C MET A 135 6.90 9.29 -1.10
N VAL A 136 7.75 10.05 -1.76
CA VAL A 136 8.99 9.56 -2.39
C VAL A 136 10.05 10.61 -2.11
N CYS A 137 11.00 10.31 -1.24
CA CYS A 137 11.99 11.31 -0.84
C CYS A 137 13.30 10.68 -0.33
N PRO A 138 14.41 11.42 -0.41
CA PRO A 138 15.65 11.04 0.26
C PRO A 138 15.41 10.88 1.75
N SER A 139 15.77 9.73 2.33
CA SER A 139 15.55 9.49 3.74
C SER A 139 16.46 8.41 4.31
N PHE A 140 17.13 8.74 5.41
CA PHE A 140 17.88 7.78 6.23
C PHE A 140 17.06 7.19 7.36
N LYS A 141 16.05 7.93 7.82
CA LYS A 141 15.32 7.61 9.04
C LYS A 141 13.83 7.53 8.81
N LEU A 142 13.18 6.72 9.61
CA LEU A 142 11.74 6.73 9.76
C LEU A 142 11.40 7.39 11.10
N LYS A 143 10.33 8.17 11.13
CA LYS A 143 9.75 8.69 12.35
C LYS A 143 9.19 7.53 13.20
N SER A 144 8.90 7.79 14.47
CA SER A 144 8.23 6.83 15.33
C SER A 144 6.85 6.38 14.79
N SER A 145 6.23 7.22 13.97
CA SER A 145 4.98 6.91 13.24
C SER A 145 5.16 5.92 12.07
N GLY A 146 6.41 5.58 11.68
CA GLY A 146 6.71 4.80 10.48
C GLY A 146 6.75 5.62 9.18
N GLU A 147 6.44 6.91 9.23
CA GLU A 147 6.56 7.81 8.07
C GLU A 147 8.04 8.15 7.79
N PRO A 148 8.42 8.37 6.51
CA PRO A 148 9.77 8.81 6.18
C PRO A 148 10.07 10.19 6.79
N GLU A 149 11.27 10.33 7.34
CA GLU A 149 11.84 11.64 7.64
C GLU A 149 12.60 12.10 6.39
N CYS A 150 11.92 12.87 5.54
CA CYS A 150 12.52 13.34 4.30
C CYS A 150 13.65 14.33 4.57
N ALA A 151 14.83 14.04 4.05
CA ALA A 151 15.97 14.94 4.15
C ALA A 151 15.85 16.07 3.12
N GLY A 152 16.18 17.29 3.52
CA GLY A 152 16.25 18.43 2.59
C GLY A 152 17.48 18.40 1.69
N GLY A 153 17.66 19.43 0.86
CA GLY A 153 18.68 19.54 -0.19
C GLY A 153 20.16 19.37 0.20
N SER A 154 20.44 19.11 1.47
CA SER A 154 21.78 18.76 1.95
C SER A 154 22.06 17.26 1.97
N TYR A 155 21.09 16.44 1.55
CA TYR A 155 21.23 14.99 1.56
C TYR A 155 22.16 14.51 0.45
N LYS A 156 23.25 13.85 0.84
CA LYS A 156 24.27 13.36 -0.09
C LYS A 156 24.19 11.85 -0.36
N GLY A 157 23.20 11.15 0.20
CA GLY A 157 23.06 9.71 0.05
C GLY A 157 22.24 9.30 -1.18
N SER A 158 22.26 8.00 -1.50
CA SER A 158 21.50 7.37 -2.58
C SER A 158 20.22 6.68 -2.11
N THR A 159 19.95 6.67 -0.80
CA THR A 159 18.79 5.98 -0.23
C THR A 159 17.55 6.83 -0.33
N MET A 160 16.50 6.30 -0.95
CA MET A 160 15.18 6.89 -1.00
C MET A 160 14.18 6.10 -0.15
N ALA A 161 13.27 6.81 0.49
CA ALA A 161 12.09 6.21 1.08
C ALA A 161 10.89 6.39 0.14
N ILE A 162 10.12 5.33 0.00
CA ILE A 162 8.86 5.33 -0.75
C ILE A 162 7.76 4.90 0.21
N GLN A 163 6.71 5.70 0.31
CA GLN A 163 5.53 5.40 1.10
C GLN A 163 4.30 5.44 0.23
N LEU A 164 3.50 4.39 0.30
CA LEU A 164 2.16 4.31 -0.28
C LEU A 164 1.14 4.18 0.84
N ALA A 165 -0.09 4.60 0.57
CA ALA A 165 -1.18 4.56 1.52
C ALA A 165 -2.46 4.03 0.87
N TRP A 166 -3.33 3.43 1.68
CA TRP A 166 -4.65 2.96 1.24
C TRP A 166 -5.64 3.00 2.40
N ARG A 167 -6.93 2.94 2.08
CA ARG A 167 -7.98 2.87 3.07
C ARG A 167 -8.20 1.43 3.51
N SER A 168 -8.19 1.18 4.82
CA SER A 168 -8.64 -0.08 5.43
C SER A 168 -9.93 0.15 6.22
N LYS A 169 -10.90 -0.76 6.05
CA LYS A 169 -12.18 -0.67 6.75
C LYS A 169 -12.08 -1.01 8.24
N GLU A 170 -11.08 -1.76 8.65
CA GLU A 170 -11.02 -2.39 9.98
C GLU A 170 -9.97 -1.79 10.93
N LYS A 171 -9.31 -0.69 10.56
CA LYS A 171 -8.25 -0.06 11.39
C LYS A 171 -7.14 -1.04 11.83
N VAL A 172 -6.84 -2.04 11.01
CA VAL A 172 -5.86 -3.11 11.31
C VAL A 172 -4.42 -2.76 10.95
N CYS A 173 -4.15 -1.50 10.61
CA CYS A 173 -2.86 -1.06 10.08
C CYS A 173 -1.74 -0.92 11.12
N GLY A 174 -1.87 -1.52 12.26
CA GLY A 174 -0.84 -1.54 13.31
C GLY A 174 -1.42 -1.29 14.71
N PRO A 175 -0.64 -1.59 15.76
CA PRO A 175 -1.13 -1.64 17.14
C PRO A 175 -1.62 -0.29 17.70
N ASN A 176 -1.30 0.82 17.03
CA ASN A 176 -1.67 2.18 17.47
C ASN A 176 -2.47 2.97 16.42
N SER A 177 -2.92 2.33 15.33
CA SER A 177 -3.65 3.06 14.30
C SER A 177 -5.11 3.23 14.67
N ASN A 178 -5.45 4.40 15.19
CA ASN A 178 -6.85 4.82 15.33
C ASN A 178 -7.40 5.37 14.00
N THR A 179 -6.66 5.19 12.89
CA THR A 179 -6.98 5.68 11.57
C THR A 179 -7.35 4.53 10.63
N ASP A 180 -8.24 4.82 9.72
CA ASP A 180 -8.63 3.92 8.62
C ASP A 180 -7.63 3.97 7.44
N ILE A 181 -6.51 4.68 7.59
CA ILE A 181 -5.46 4.81 6.57
C ILE A 181 -4.26 3.96 6.95
N CYS A 182 -3.99 2.96 6.12
CA CYS A 182 -2.80 2.12 6.19
C CYS A 182 -1.68 2.71 5.33
N THR A 183 -0.45 2.50 5.75
CA THR A 183 0.73 2.89 4.99
C THR A 183 1.70 1.72 4.86
N TYR A 184 2.37 1.65 3.73
CA TYR A 184 3.54 0.81 3.50
C TYR A 184 4.72 1.71 3.17
N THR A 185 5.79 1.59 3.94
CA THR A 185 7.01 2.37 3.75
C THR A 185 8.18 1.42 3.54
N THR A 186 8.98 1.70 2.54
CA THR A 186 10.25 1.00 2.30
C THR A 186 11.34 1.99 1.96
N ARG A 187 12.59 1.56 2.16
CA ARG A 187 13.78 2.30 1.75
C ARG A 187 14.49 1.50 0.68
N VAL A 188 14.87 2.18 -0.37
CA VAL A 188 15.56 1.59 -1.53
C VAL A 188 16.81 2.37 -1.84
N GLU A 189 17.84 1.67 -2.27
CA GLU A 189 19.05 2.25 -2.85
C GLU A 189 18.94 2.15 -4.37
N LEU A 190 19.18 3.25 -5.07
CA LEU A 190 18.94 3.40 -6.50
C LEU A 190 20.24 3.45 -7.30
#